data_188523ef5ab64eea11f35f743d98ae49
#
_entry.id   188523ef5ab64eea11f35f743d98ae49
#
_cell.length_a   1.000
_cell.length_b   1.000
_cell.length_c   1.000
_cell.angle_alpha   90.00
_cell.angle_beta   90.00
_cell.angle_gamma   90.00
#
_symmetry.space_group_name_H-M   'P 1'
#
loop_
_entity.id
_entity.type
_entity.pdbx_description
1 polymer ?
#
loop_
_entity_poly.entity_id
_entity_poly.type
_entity_poly.pdbx_seq_one_letter_code
_entity_poly.pdbx_strand_id
1 'polypeptide(L)'
;MNINDYLLEEIEPLRLKDDVKKAIKVFTNYPITHFPVIENSRLLGNFAEEDIQTIENKEDELVMYNHLLNSFFADEKATVLELLKIFADNDTNIIPILNDNKEYIGYLDLRDVLDVFSSSPFMIEEGETLIVEKLQNDFSMSEITQIVESNGGKLLGLYISEKSGEFVQITVKVISDEINEIMQTFRRYDYKIISMHENDIYLEDLKNRSDYLQKYLEM
;
A
#
# COMPACT_ATOMS: atom_id res chain seq x y z
N MET A 1 -9.14 4.05 11.37
CA MET A 1 -9.88 4.90 10.43
C MET A 1 -11.36 4.60 10.59
N ASN A 2 -12.20 5.62 10.72
CA ASN A 2 -13.63 5.46 10.56
C ASN A 2 -13.96 5.88 9.11
N ILE A 3 -14.34 4.94 8.26
CA ILE A 3 -14.61 5.18 6.84
C ILE A 3 -15.66 6.27 6.63
N ASN A 4 -16.66 6.34 7.51
CA ASN A 4 -17.75 7.32 7.38
C ASN A 4 -17.28 8.77 7.42
N ASP A 5 -16.11 9.05 8.02
CA ASP A 5 -15.57 10.42 8.09
C ASP A 5 -14.94 10.87 6.75
N TYR A 6 -14.75 9.95 5.81
CA TYR A 6 -14.11 10.15 4.50
C TYR A 6 -15.00 9.78 3.32
N LEU A 7 -16.25 9.39 3.58
CA LEU A 7 -17.21 9.08 2.52
C LEU A 7 -17.51 10.33 1.68
N LEU A 8 -17.39 10.16 0.38
CA LEU A 8 -17.75 11.16 -0.62
C LEU A 8 -19.06 10.76 -1.30
N GLU A 9 -19.97 11.73 -1.44
CA GLU A 9 -21.26 11.59 -2.12
C GLU A 9 -21.46 12.70 -3.16
N GLU A 10 -20.41 13.47 -3.45
CA GLU A 10 -20.48 14.69 -4.27
C GLU A 10 -20.88 14.42 -5.71
N ILE A 11 -20.56 13.22 -6.23
CA ILE A 11 -20.88 12.81 -7.60
C ILE A 11 -22.03 11.81 -7.55
N GLU A 12 -23.15 12.15 -8.23
CA GLU A 12 -24.28 11.23 -8.33
C GLU A 12 -23.87 9.97 -9.14
N PRO A 13 -24.06 8.75 -8.58
CA PRO A 13 -23.71 7.51 -9.27
C PRO A 13 -24.47 7.33 -10.60
N LEU A 14 -23.86 6.62 -11.53
CA LEU A 14 -24.45 6.29 -12.80
C LEU A 14 -25.58 5.25 -12.63
N ARG A 15 -26.51 5.23 -13.58
CA ARG A 15 -27.59 4.24 -13.69
C ARG A 15 -27.53 3.59 -15.07
N LEU A 16 -27.97 2.33 -15.19
CA LEU A 16 -27.96 1.63 -16.48
C LEU A 16 -28.74 2.34 -17.60
N LYS A 17 -29.76 3.12 -17.27
CA LYS A 17 -30.56 3.91 -18.21
C LYS A 17 -29.99 5.29 -18.53
N ASP A 18 -28.88 5.69 -17.89
CA ASP A 18 -28.17 6.88 -18.30
C ASP A 18 -27.48 6.63 -19.64
N ASP A 19 -27.24 7.67 -20.42
CA ASP A 19 -26.52 7.60 -21.66
C ASP A 19 -24.98 7.64 -21.47
N VAL A 20 -24.26 7.15 -22.47
CA VAL A 20 -22.79 7.15 -22.48
C VAL A 20 -22.24 8.56 -22.35
N LYS A 21 -22.93 9.56 -22.89
CA LYS A 21 -22.55 10.99 -22.81
C LYS A 21 -22.52 11.50 -21.38
N LYS A 22 -23.49 11.06 -20.53
CA LYS A 22 -23.48 11.39 -19.09
C LYS A 22 -22.25 10.79 -18.41
N ALA A 23 -21.92 9.53 -18.71
CA ALA A 23 -20.72 8.90 -18.15
C ALA A 23 -19.45 9.62 -18.56
N ILE A 24 -19.29 9.95 -19.86
CA ILE A 24 -18.15 10.74 -20.36
C ILE A 24 -18.05 12.09 -19.63
N LYS A 25 -19.18 12.77 -19.39
CA LYS A 25 -19.19 14.03 -18.68
C LYS A 25 -18.70 13.89 -17.24
N VAL A 26 -19.02 12.80 -16.56
CA VAL A 26 -18.51 12.52 -15.21
C VAL A 26 -16.99 12.41 -15.26
N PHE A 27 -16.43 11.55 -16.10
CA PHE A 27 -14.98 11.36 -16.22
C PHE A 27 -14.24 12.62 -16.70
N THR A 28 -14.87 13.44 -17.54
CA THR A 28 -14.27 14.72 -18.00
C THR A 28 -14.20 15.76 -16.86
N ASN A 29 -15.18 15.78 -15.97
CA ASN A 29 -15.27 16.77 -14.91
C ASN A 29 -14.47 16.39 -13.65
N TYR A 30 -14.23 15.10 -13.46
CA TYR A 30 -13.57 14.56 -12.26
C TYR A 30 -12.41 13.64 -12.67
N PRO A 31 -11.24 13.74 -12.02
CA PRO A 31 -10.06 12.94 -12.34
C PRO A 31 -10.17 11.55 -11.71
N ILE A 32 -11.19 10.79 -12.08
CA ILE A 32 -11.49 9.46 -11.58
C ILE A 32 -11.30 8.42 -12.68
N THR A 33 -10.78 7.26 -12.33
CA THR A 33 -10.51 6.16 -13.29
C THR A 33 -11.70 5.24 -13.47
N HIS A 34 -12.52 5.09 -12.43
CA HIS A 34 -13.71 4.24 -12.39
C HIS A 34 -14.86 4.99 -11.75
N PHE A 35 -16.10 4.59 -12.09
CA PHE A 35 -17.26 5.19 -11.43
C PHE A 35 -18.41 4.19 -11.24
N PRO A 36 -19.07 4.18 -10.05
CA PRO A 36 -20.09 3.21 -9.73
C PRO A 36 -21.39 3.38 -10.52
N VAL A 37 -21.98 2.24 -10.86
CA VAL A 37 -23.33 2.13 -11.42
C VAL A 37 -24.24 1.48 -10.40
N ILE A 38 -25.37 2.16 -10.11
CA ILE A 38 -26.26 1.77 -9.03
C ILE A 38 -27.69 1.64 -9.54
N GLU A 39 -28.37 0.62 -9.04
CA GLU A 39 -29.81 0.45 -9.21
C GLU A 39 -30.46 0.07 -7.88
N ASN A 40 -31.50 0.79 -7.48
CA ASN A 40 -32.23 0.56 -6.21
C ASN A 40 -31.28 0.43 -4.98
N SER A 41 -30.36 1.38 -4.83
CA SER A 41 -29.31 1.42 -3.79
C SER A 41 -28.30 0.26 -3.84
N ARG A 42 -28.34 -0.60 -4.86
CA ARG A 42 -27.37 -1.70 -5.02
C ARG A 42 -26.33 -1.36 -6.06
N LEU A 43 -25.09 -1.62 -5.73
CA LEU A 43 -23.98 -1.52 -6.68
C LEU A 43 -24.10 -2.67 -7.70
N LEU A 44 -24.07 -2.31 -8.98
CA LEU A 44 -24.03 -3.27 -10.10
C LEU A 44 -22.58 -3.54 -10.53
N GLY A 45 -21.70 -2.55 -10.38
CA GLY A 45 -20.31 -2.57 -10.73
C GLY A 45 -19.81 -1.16 -11.02
N ASN A 46 -18.62 -1.06 -11.60
CA ASN A 46 -17.96 0.21 -11.92
C ASN A 46 -17.61 0.24 -13.39
N PHE A 47 -17.90 1.32 -14.10
CA PHE A 47 -17.34 1.54 -15.43
C PHE A 47 -15.94 2.15 -15.31
N ALA A 48 -14.99 1.65 -16.09
CA ALA A 48 -13.70 2.29 -16.29
C ALA A 48 -13.83 3.46 -17.28
N GLU A 49 -13.08 4.53 -17.04
CA GLU A 49 -13.01 5.68 -17.96
C GLU A 49 -12.58 5.22 -19.35
N GLU A 50 -11.52 4.41 -19.44
CA GLU A 50 -10.97 3.91 -20.69
C GLU A 50 -11.99 3.14 -21.53
N ASP A 51 -12.83 2.31 -20.90
CA ASP A 51 -13.88 1.55 -21.60
C ASP A 51 -14.96 2.48 -22.16
N ILE A 52 -15.42 3.43 -21.35
CA ILE A 52 -16.47 4.41 -21.74
C ILE A 52 -16.00 5.29 -22.89
N GLN A 53 -14.74 5.67 -22.91
CA GLN A 53 -14.17 6.51 -23.99
C GLN A 53 -14.14 5.80 -25.35
N THR A 54 -14.04 4.47 -25.39
CA THR A 54 -14.01 3.68 -26.63
C THR A 54 -15.37 3.54 -27.32
N ILE A 55 -16.48 3.77 -26.59
CA ILE A 55 -17.83 3.61 -27.13
C ILE A 55 -18.09 4.69 -28.21
N GLU A 56 -18.44 4.27 -29.42
CA GLU A 56 -18.65 5.17 -30.54
C GLU A 56 -19.94 6.00 -30.40
N ASN A 57 -21.08 5.32 -30.12
CA ASN A 57 -22.37 6.00 -30.02
C ASN A 57 -22.62 6.53 -28.59
N LYS A 58 -22.51 7.83 -28.44
CA LYS A 58 -22.62 8.51 -27.14
C LYS A 58 -24.07 8.65 -26.62
N GLU A 59 -25.06 8.41 -27.47
CA GLU A 59 -26.49 8.47 -27.13
C GLU A 59 -27.04 7.07 -26.67
N ASP A 60 -26.23 6.02 -26.73
CA ASP A 60 -26.62 4.70 -26.25
C ASP A 60 -26.78 4.69 -24.74
N GLU A 61 -27.74 3.89 -24.25
CA GLU A 61 -27.89 3.65 -22.81
C GLU A 61 -26.77 2.71 -22.28
N LEU A 62 -26.29 2.97 -21.08
CA LEU A 62 -25.22 2.21 -20.42
C LEU A 62 -25.58 0.73 -20.22
N VAL A 63 -26.88 0.39 -20.18
CA VAL A 63 -27.34 -1.02 -20.10
C VAL A 63 -26.81 -1.89 -21.23
N MET A 64 -26.54 -1.33 -22.41
CA MET A 64 -25.97 -2.06 -23.56
C MET A 64 -24.53 -2.50 -23.31
N TYR A 65 -23.85 -1.87 -22.38
CA TYR A 65 -22.44 -2.04 -22.04
C TYR A 65 -22.23 -2.64 -20.63
N ASN A 66 -23.25 -3.23 -20.03
CA ASN A 66 -23.18 -3.82 -18.70
C ASN A 66 -22.10 -4.90 -18.54
N HIS A 67 -21.66 -5.50 -19.66
CA HIS A 67 -20.58 -6.49 -19.70
C HIS A 67 -19.19 -5.89 -19.44
N LEU A 68 -19.04 -4.55 -19.50
CA LEU A 68 -17.81 -3.81 -19.19
C LEU A 68 -17.71 -3.45 -17.71
N LEU A 69 -18.72 -3.75 -16.90
CA LEU A 69 -18.71 -3.42 -15.49
C LEU A 69 -17.66 -4.22 -14.72
N ASN A 70 -16.76 -3.53 -14.06
CA ASN A 70 -15.77 -4.09 -13.14
C ASN A 70 -16.39 -4.28 -11.76
N SER A 71 -16.21 -5.47 -11.15
CA SER A 71 -16.84 -5.81 -9.87
C SER A 71 -15.83 -5.68 -8.72
N PHE A 72 -15.80 -4.52 -8.08
CA PHE A 72 -15.06 -4.29 -6.85
C PHE A 72 -15.76 -3.25 -5.98
N PHE A 73 -15.58 -3.37 -4.68
CA PHE A 73 -16.10 -2.46 -3.64
C PHE A 73 -15.37 -2.74 -2.32
N ALA A 74 -15.59 -1.92 -1.31
CA ALA A 74 -15.22 -2.22 0.06
C ALA A 74 -16.42 -2.14 1.00
N ASP A 75 -16.36 -2.87 2.10
CA ASP A 75 -17.33 -2.74 3.19
C ASP A 75 -17.01 -1.52 4.06
N GLU A 76 -18.01 -0.90 4.67
CA GLU A 76 -17.85 0.27 5.55
C GLU A 76 -16.92 0.03 6.76
N LYS A 77 -16.58 -1.23 7.05
CA LYS A 77 -15.68 -1.64 8.13
C LYS A 77 -14.30 -2.05 7.66
N ALA A 78 -14.01 -1.88 6.37
CA ALA A 78 -12.71 -2.26 5.81
C ALA A 78 -11.55 -1.49 6.48
N THR A 79 -10.44 -2.16 6.66
CA THR A 79 -9.21 -1.56 7.17
C THR A 79 -8.48 -0.79 6.08
N VAL A 80 -7.59 0.13 6.47
CA VAL A 80 -6.74 0.89 5.51
C VAL A 80 -5.95 -0.05 4.59
N LEU A 81 -5.42 -1.16 5.11
CA LEU A 81 -4.65 -2.11 4.30
C LEU A 81 -5.52 -2.84 3.27
N GLU A 82 -6.76 -3.19 3.64
CA GLU A 82 -7.73 -3.78 2.70
C GLU A 82 -8.11 -2.79 1.60
N LEU A 83 -8.34 -1.52 1.96
CA LEU A 83 -8.62 -0.46 0.99
C LEU A 83 -7.47 -0.27 0.02
N LEU A 84 -6.22 -0.14 0.51
CA LEU A 84 -5.04 0.01 -0.33
C LEU A 84 -4.87 -1.17 -1.29
N LYS A 85 -5.19 -2.39 -0.82
CA LYS A 85 -5.16 -3.58 -1.68
C LYS A 85 -6.20 -3.50 -2.79
N ILE A 86 -7.45 -3.08 -2.49
CA ILE A 86 -8.50 -2.95 -3.51
C ILE A 86 -8.12 -1.90 -4.55
N PHE A 87 -7.56 -0.75 -4.15
CA PHE A 87 -7.05 0.26 -5.07
C PHE A 87 -6.00 -0.32 -6.02
N ALA A 88 -5.03 -1.05 -5.48
CA ALA A 88 -3.94 -1.63 -6.27
C ALA A 88 -4.40 -2.77 -7.20
N ASP A 89 -5.27 -3.66 -6.71
CA ASP A 89 -5.74 -4.81 -7.49
C ASP A 89 -6.61 -4.40 -8.68
N ASN A 90 -7.27 -3.23 -8.62
CA ASN A 90 -8.21 -2.77 -9.66
C ASN A 90 -7.70 -1.55 -10.43
N ASP A 91 -6.49 -1.09 -10.18
CA ASP A 91 -5.91 0.12 -10.79
C ASP A 91 -6.88 1.32 -10.77
N THR A 92 -7.52 1.51 -9.62
CA THR A 92 -8.55 2.53 -9.42
C THR A 92 -8.11 3.60 -8.43
N ASN A 93 -8.64 4.79 -8.55
CA ASN A 93 -8.44 5.87 -7.58
C ASN A 93 -9.69 6.18 -6.74
N ILE A 94 -10.81 5.48 -6.99
CA ILE A 94 -11.98 5.52 -6.11
C ILE A 94 -12.49 4.09 -5.83
N ILE A 95 -13.09 3.88 -4.66
CA ILE A 95 -13.72 2.61 -4.28
C ILE A 95 -15.13 2.88 -3.77
N PRO A 96 -16.17 2.25 -4.37
CA PRO A 96 -17.52 2.25 -3.81
C PRO A 96 -17.56 1.57 -2.44
N ILE A 97 -18.30 2.14 -1.51
CA ILE A 97 -18.48 1.62 -0.16
C ILE A 97 -19.91 1.08 0.01
N LEU A 98 -20.00 -0.11 0.57
CA LEU A 98 -21.26 -0.75 0.89
C LEU A 98 -21.41 -0.90 2.41
N ASN A 99 -22.64 -0.68 2.88
CA ASN A 99 -23.01 -0.94 4.28
C ASN A 99 -23.24 -2.44 4.55
N ASP A 100 -23.57 -2.78 5.80
CA ASP A 100 -23.88 -4.15 6.22
C ASP A 100 -25.06 -4.79 5.44
N ASN A 101 -25.99 -3.97 4.90
CA ASN A 101 -27.10 -4.41 4.07
C ASN A 101 -26.73 -4.57 2.58
N LYS A 102 -25.45 -4.39 2.21
CA LYS A 102 -24.94 -4.38 0.83
C LYS A 102 -25.56 -3.27 -0.02
N GLU A 103 -25.93 -2.15 0.59
CA GLU A 103 -26.36 -0.93 -0.08
C GLU A 103 -25.16 0.00 -0.26
N TYR A 104 -25.12 0.67 -1.39
CA TYR A 104 -24.13 1.70 -1.66
C TYR A 104 -24.38 2.93 -0.78
N ILE A 105 -23.34 3.40 -0.13
CA ILE A 105 -23.41 4.55 0.79
C ILE A 105 -22.48 5.71 0.40
N GLY A 106 -21.67 5.55 -0.64
CA GLY A 106 -20.73 6.56 -1.11
C GLY A 106 -19.46 5.90 -1.65
N TYR A 107 -18.44 6.69 -1.89
CA TYR A 107 -17.15 6.21 -2.34
C TYR A 107 -16.00 6.84 -1.54
N LEU A 108 -14.83 6.20 -1.57
CA LEU A 108 -13.58 6.74 -1.03
C LEU A 108 -12.62 7.10 -2.16
N ASP A 109 -11.89 8.17 -1.99
CA ASP A 109 -10.76 8.55 -2.83
C ASP A 109 -9.45 7.93 -2.30
N LEU A 110 -8.58 7.48 -3.21
CA LEU A 110 -7.27 6.91 -2.87
C LEU A 110 -6.43 7.89 -2.05
N ARG A 111 -6.49 9.18 -2.36
CA ARG A 111 -5.71 10.21 -1.67
C ARG A 111 -6.07 10.29 -0.20
N ASP A 112 -7.36 10.26 0.14
CA ASP A 112 -7.81 10.30 1.53
C ASP A 112 -7.32 9.09 2.31
N VAL A 113 -7.34 7.90 1.71
CA VAL A 113 -6.83 6.68 2.33
C VAL A 113 -5.31 6.71 2.51
N LEU A 114 -4.58 7.25 1.52
CA LEU A 114 -3.13 7.47 1.63
C LEU A 114 -2.78 8.50 2.72
N ASP A 115 -3.56 9.57 2.85
CA ASP A 115 -3.37 10.59 3.88
C ASP A 115 -3.58 10.00 5.29
N VAL A 116 -4.59 9.15 5.46
CA VAL A 116 -4.79 8.41 6.72
C VAL A 116 -3.63 7.47 7.03
N PHE A 117 -3.15 6.72 6.04
CA PHE A 117 -2.02 5.82 6.22
C PHE A 117 -0.74 6.58 6.55
N SER A 118 -0.46 7.65 5.81
CA SER A 118 0.74 8.49 6.00
C SER A 118 0.75 9.23 7.34
N SER A 119 -0.43 9.49 7.92
CA SER A 119 -0.59 10.12 9.23
C SER A 119 -0.42 9.13 10.40
N SER A 120 -0.22 7.85 10.14
CA SER A 120 -0.02 6.85 11.19
C SER A 120 1.31 7.07 11.93
N PRO A 121 1.40 6.76 13.25
CA PRO A 121 2.66 6.85 14.00
C PRO A 121 3.81 6.10 13.32
N PHE A 122 3.53 4.95 12.69
CA PHE A 122 4.51 4.21 11.91
C PHE A 122 5.17 5.05 10.82
N MET A 123 4.42 5.96 10.17
CA MET A 123 4.93 6.80 9.08
C MET A 123 5.55 8.10 9.59
N ILE A 124 4.90 8.78 10.54
CA ILE A 124 5.28 10.14 10.95
C ILE A 124 6.36 10.19 12.04
N GLU A 125 6.46 9.18 12.92
CA GLU A 125 7.49 9.21 13.96
C GLU A 125 8.88 9.08 13.33
N GLU A 126 9.81 9.93 13.79
CA GLU A 126 11.21 9.87 13.39
C GLU A 126 11.83 8.55 13.87
N GLY A 127 12.62 7.91 13.00
CA GLY A 127 13.26 6.65 13.30
C GLY A 127 13.96 6.06 12.08
N GLU A 128 14.80 5.07 12.32
CA GLU A 128 15.52 4.35 11.27
C GLU A 128 14.68 3.22 10.68
N THR A 129 14.79 3.04 9.36
CA THR A 129 14.16 1.92 8.67
C THR A 129 15.23 0.93 8.23
N LEU A 130 15.21 -0.25 8.82
CA LEU A 130 16.06 -1.38 8.45
C LEU A 130 15.30 -2.33 7.52
N ILE A 131 16.00 -2.87 6.52
CA ILE A 131 15.53 -4.03 5.76
C ILE A 131 16.49 -5.17 6.08
N VAL A 132 15.97 -6.21 6.70
CA VAL A 132 16.74 -7.40 7.08
C VAL A 132 16.27 -8.62 6.30
N GLU A 133 17.21 -9.50 5.93
CA GLU A 133 16.94 -10.70 5.13
C GLU A 133 17.41 -11.94 5.89
N LYS A 134 16.60 -12.99 5.86
CA LYS A 134 16.92 -14.32 6.40
C LYS A 134 16.23 -15.42 5.59
N LEU A 135 16.63 -16.67 5.77
CA LEU A 135 15.92 -17.81 5.21
C LEU A 135 14.49 -17.86 5.77
N GLN A 136 13.52 -18.16 4.90
CA GLN A 136 12.10 -18.13 5.25
C GLN A 136 11.74 -19.08 6.41
N ASN A 137 12.46 -20.20 6.55
CA ASN A 137 12.21 -21.16 7.64
C ASN A 137 12.87 -20.77 8.96
N ASP A 138 13.82 -19.84 8.94
CA ASP A 138 14.67 -19.50 10.09
C ASP A 138 14.33 -18.13 10.69
N PHE A 139 13.53 -17.29 9.99
CA PHE A 139 13.16 -15.98 10.52
C PHE A 139 12.03 -16.08 11.53
N SER A 140 12.03 -15.16 12.49
CA SER A 140 10.96 -15.02 13.47
C SER A 140 10.70 -13.54 13.78
N MET A 141 9.43 -13.12 13.69
CA MET A 141 9.02 -11.76 14.08
C MET A 141 9.33 -11.49 15.56
N SER A 142 9.18 -12.50 16.42
CA SER A 142 9.52 -12.38 17.87
C SER A 142 11.01 -12.17 18.08
N GLU A 143 11.86 -12.86 17.32
CA GLU A 143 13.33 -12.69 17.39
C GLU A 143 13.73 -11.28 16.95
N ILE A 144 13.14 -10.78 15.84
CA ILE A 144 13.38 -9.41 15.36
C ILE A 144 12.99 -8.38 16.43
N THR A 145 11.81 -8.53 17.02
CA THR A 145 11.35 -7.65 18.10
C THR A 145 12.30 -7.69 19.30
N GLN A 146 12.71 -8.89 19.70
CA GLN A 146 13.66 -9.08 20.82
C GLN A 146 15.03 -8.44 20.53
N ILE A 147 15.54 -8.57 19.31
CA ILE A 147 16.81 -7.92 18.91
C ILE A 147 16.70 -6.41 19.07
N VAL A 148 15.62 -5.80 18.61
CA VAL A 148 15.42 -4.35 18.73
C VAL A 148 15.32 -3.93 20.20
N GLU A 149 14.42 -4.55 20.95
CA GLU A 149 14.12 -4.14 22.32
C GLU A 149 15.25 -4.43 23.31
N SER A 150 15.98 -5.55 23.14
CA SER A 150 17.11 -5.89 24.01
C SER A 150 18.34 -4.96 23.82
N ASN A 151 18.41 -4.23 22.69
CA ASN A 151 19.41 -3.21 22.43
C ASN A 151 18.87 -1.78 22.69
N GLY A 152 17.81 -1.64 23.49
CA GLY A 152 17.26 -0.35 23.88
C GLY A 152 16.46 0.37 22.82
N GLY A 153 16.22 -0.25 21.65
CA GLY A 153 15.39 0.30 20.59
C GLY A 153 13.90 0.15 20.89
N LYS A 154 13.08 1.04 20.35
CA LYS A 154 11.62 0.95 20.34
C LYS A 154 11.14 0.56 18.94
N LEU A 155 10.45 -0.56 18.83
CA LEU A 155 9.86 -0.98 17.57
C LEU A 155 8.60 -0.17 17.27
N LEU A 156 8.55 0.52 16.12
CA LEU A 156 7.37 1.21 15.63
C LEU A 156 6.49 0.29 14.78
N GLY A 157 7.11 -0.65 14.06
CA GLY A 157 6.41 -1.65 13.27
C GLY A 157 7.35 -2.47 12.41
N LEU A 158 6.84 -3.59 11.93
CA LEU A 158 7.55 -4.46 10.99
C LEU A 158 6.57 -5.20 10.09
N TYR A 159 7.02 -5.52 8.88
CA TYR A 159 6.25 -6.33 7.94
C TYR A 159 7.17 -7.05 6.95
N ILE A 160 6.69 -8.13 6.39
CA ILE A 160 7.38 -8.82 5.30
C ILE A 160 7.25 -7.97 4.04
N SER A 161 8.35 -7.41 3.58
CA SER A 161 8.39 -6.54 2.39
C SER A 161 8.60 -7.31 1.09
N GLU A 162 9.30 -8.45 1.14
CA GLU A 162 9.56 -9.27 -0.04
C GLU A 162 9.72 -10.75 0.33
N LYS A 163 9.33 -11.63 -0.61
CA LYS A 163 9.67 -13.06 -0.58
C LYS A 163 10.29 -13.42 -1.91
N SER A 164 11.56 -13.83 -1.90
CA SER A 164 12.32 -14.20 -3.10
C SER A 164 13.01 -15.54 -2.90
N GLY A 165 12.53 -16.59 -3.59
CA GLY A 165 13.04 -17.94 -3.43
C GLY A 165 12.92 -18.46 -1.99
N GLU A 166 14.06 -18.82 -1.38
CA GLU A 166 14.12 -19.30 0.00
C GLU A 166 14.27 -18.17 1.05
N PHE A 167 14.44 -16.92 0.61
CA PHE A 167 14.67 -15.78 1.47
C PHE A 167 13.41 -14.93 1.67
N VAL A 168 13.36 -14.28 2.82
CA VAL A 168 12.35 -13.29 3.17
C VAL A 168 13.04 -12.00 3.62
N GLN A 169 12.55 -10.86 3.12
CA GLN A 169 12.95 -9.55 3.57
C GLN A 169 11.88 -8.96 4.47
N ILE A 170 12.32 -8.40 5.57
CA ILE A 170 11.47 -7.77 6.57
C ILE A 170 11.90 -6.31 6.71
N THR A 171 10.95 -5.40 6.49
CA THR A 171 11.13 -3.99 6.79
C THR A 171 10.78 -3.76 8.25
N VAL A 172 11.69 -3.13 8.99
CA VAL A 172 11.58 -2.86 10.42
C VAL A 172 11.82 -1.39 10.65
N LYS A 173 10.86 -0.69 11.26
CA LYS A 173 11.03 0.72 11.66
C LYS A 173 11.24 0.82 13.17
N VAL A 174 12.34 1.46 13.56
CA VAL A 174 12.78 1.52 14.95
C VAL A 174 13.18 2.95 15.36
N ILE A 175 12.97 3.29 16.62
CA ILE A 175 13.58 4.44 17.27
C ILE A 175 14.72 3.92 18.13
N SER A 176 15.93 4.42 17.91
CA SER A 176 17.10 4.05 18.69
C SER A 176 18.17 5.12 18.59
N ASP A 177 18.83 5.39 19.71
CA ASP A 177 20.04 6.24 19.75
C ASP A 177 21.28 5.46 19.28
N GLU A 178 21.21 4.12 19.25
CA GLU A 178 22.32 3.21 18.97
C GLU A 178 21.98 2.16 17.90
N ILE A 179 21.60 2.63 16.71
CA ILE A 179 21.18 1.76 15.59
C ILE A 179 22.26 0.74 15.21
N ASN A 180 23.54 1.08 15.36
CA ASN A 180 24.64 0.18 15.04
C ASN A 180 24.66 -1.06 15.93
N GLU A 181 24.30 -0.98 17.21
CA GLU A 181 24.20 -2.13 18.12
C GLU A 181 23.09 -3.07 17.67
N ILE A 182 21.96 -2.51 17.25
CA ILE A 182 20.85 -3.27 16.68
C ILE A 182 21.30 -4.00 15.41
N MET A 183 21.95 -3.31 14.48
CA MET A 183 22.45 -3.91 13.23
C MET A 183 23.47 -5.01 13.50
N GLN A 184 24.41 -4.80 14.44
CA GLN A 184 25.39 -5.82 14.82
C GLN A 184 24.70 -7.05 15.44
N THR A 185 23.66 -6.84 16.22
CA THR A 185 22.89 -7.94 16.81
C THR A 185 22.12 -8.70 15.74
N PHE A 186 21.50 -8.03 14.78
CA PHE A 186 20.90 -8.70 13.62
C PHE A 186 21.91 -9.60 12.91
N ARG A 187 23.14 -9.12 12.63
CA ARG A 187 24.19 -9.91 11.99
C ARG A 187 24.62 -11.12 12.83
N ARG A 188 24.68 -10.97 14.18
CA ARG A 188 24.97 -12.11 15.09
C ARG A 188 23.92 -13.19 15.08
N TYR A 189 22.65 -12.81 14.72
CA TYR A 189 21.54 -13.73 14.57
C TYR A 189 21.35 -14.15 13.10
N ASP A 190 22.37 -14.03 12.27
CA ASP A 190 22.40 -14.44 10.86
C ASP A 190 21.37 -13.72 9.96
N TYR A 191 20.94 -12.50 10.35
CA TYR A 191 20.23 -11.62 9.45
C TYR A 191 21.22 -10.80 8.62
N LYS A 192 21.00 -10.75 7.31
CA LYS A 192 21.72 -9.84 6.42
C LYS A 192 21.01 -8.49 6.39
N ILE A 193 21.76 -7.40 6.56
CA ILE A 193 21.22 -6.04 6.41
C ILE A 193 21.24 -5.69 4.93
N ILE A 194 20.06 -5.35 4.37
CA ILE A 194 19.91 -4.99 2.95
C ILE A 194 19.86 -3.48 2.77
N SER A 195 19.28 -2.74 3.74
CA SER A 195 19.22 -1.28 3.71
C SER A 195 20.62 -0.68 3.88
N MET A 196 20.88 0.42 3.16
CA MET A 196 22.14 1.17 3.29
C MET A 196 22.00 2.21 4.40
N HIS A 197 22.97 2.26 5.31
CA HIS A 197 23.04 3.23 6.39
C HIS A 197 24.40 3.95 6.32
N GLU A 198 24.38 5.29 6.32
CA GLU A 198 25.59 6.11 6.16
C GLU A 198 26.64 5.87 7.25
N ASN A 199 26.19 5.49 8.44
CA ASN A 199 27.06 5.28 9.62
C ASN A 199 27.20 3.78 9.99
N ASP A 200 27.09 2.85 9.02
CA ASP A 200 27.27 1.43 9.28
C ASP A 200 28.75 1.10 9.53
N ILE A 201 29.16 1.12 10.80
CA ILE A 201 30.53 0.87 11.27
C ILE A 201 31.10 -0.44 10.72
N TYR A 202 30.28 -1.48 10.57
CA TYR A 202 30.74 -2.77 10.04
C TYR A 202 31.15 -2.68 8.57
N LEU A 203 30.34 -1.98 7.75
CA LEU A 203 30.66 -1.80 6.33
C LEU A 203 31.90 -0.90 6.16
N GLU A 204 32.05 0.11 7.01
CA GLU A 204 33.21 0.97 7.03
C GLU A 204 34.50 0.19 7.40
N ASP A 205 34.43 -0.67 8.43
CA ASP A 205 35.54 -1.54 8.81
C ASP A 205 35.92 -2.53 7.71
N LEU A 206 34.93 -3.15 7.04
CA LEU A 206 35.17 -4.04 5.91
C LEU A 206 35.85 -3.32 4.75
N LYS A 207 35.42 -2.11 4.44
CA LYS A 207 36.01 -1.27 3.40
C LYS A 207 37.47 -0.94 3.74
N ASN A 208 37.73 -0.48 4.96
CA ASN A 208 39.06 -0.17 5.43
C ASN A 208 40.01 -1.38 5.36
N ARG A 209 39.53 -2.58 5.73
CA ARG A 209 40.29 -3.83 5.63
C ARG A 209 40.55 -4.24 4.18
N SER A 210 39.56 -4.07 3.30
CA SER A 210 39.70 -4.32 1.86
C SER A 210 40.75 -3.42 1.24
N ASP A 211 40.70 -2.10 1.53
CA ASP A 211 41.64 -1.10 1.03
C ASP A 211 43.08 -1.36 1.57
N TYR A 212 43.17 -1.84 2.80
CA TYR A 212 44.48 -2.22 3.38
C TYR A 212 45.08 -3.44 2.66
N LEU A 213 44.28 -4.47 2.43
CA LEU A 213 44.68 -5.70 1.70
C LEU A 213 45.07 -5.39 0.26
N GLN A 214 44.32 -4.53 -0.43
CA GLN A 214 44.66 -4.13 -1.80
C GLN A 214 46.01 -3.41 -1.86
N LYS A 215 46.27 -2.48 -0.96
CA LYS A 215 47.58 -1.82 -0.84
C LYS A 215 48.71 -2.79 -0.57
N TYR A 216 48.44 -3.86 0.20
CA TYR A 216 49.47 -4.87 0.52
C TYR A 216 49.77 -5.79 -0.67
N LEU A 217 48.77 -6.04 -1.54
CA LEU A 217 48.95 -6.88 -2.74
C LEU A 217 49.60 -6.13 -3.92
N GLU A 218 49.57 -4.79 -3.89
CA GLU A 218 50.18 -3.94 -4.93
C GLU A 218 51.67 -3.56 -4.58
N MET A 219 52.17 -4.00 -3.43
CA MET A 219 53.57 -3.87 -3.02
C MET A 219 54.37 -5.12 -3.38
#